data_be167173ada4a33e11956ddec4a09ce1
#
_entry.id   be167173ada4a33e11956ddec4a09ce1
#
_cell.length_a   1.000
_cell.length_b   1.000
_cell.length_c   1.000
_cell.angle_alpha   90.00
_cell.angle_beta   90.00
_cell.angle_gamma   90.00
#
_symmetry.space_group_name_H-M   'P 1'
#
loop_
_entity.id
_entity.type
_entity.pdbx_description
1 polymer ?
#
loop_
_entity_poly.entity_id
_entity_poly.type
_entity_poly.pdbx_seq_one_letter_code
_entity_poly.pdbx_strand_id
1 'polypeptide(L)'
;MKKIILNTALLMGISYYTFSQCDTIANLCVKHITNNYISDGQQYRAMLLNAEETAEFHTTMFAETIYRFAACSGLKDGNLIFRVLDKDRNVLFTNQNYRNAPYWDFKSKSTIDVIIEAQLDPDRNPGSGCAVLLIGFKQK
;
A
#
# COMPACT_ATOMS: atom_id res chain seq x y z
N MET A 1 -45.83 0.46 -12.46
CA MET A 1 -45.02 1.40 -11.67
C MET A 1 -44.27 0.79 -10.48
N LYS A 2 -44.79 -0.23 -9.81
CA LYS A 2 -44.09 -0.86 -8.68
C LYS A 2 -42.81 -1.65 -9.04
N LYS A 3 -42.65 -2.10 -10.28
CA LYS A 3 -41.47 -2.88 -10.73
C LYS A 3 -40.24 -2.02 -11.04
N ILE A 4 -40.40 -0.71 -11.32
CA ILE A 4 -39.31 0.19 -11.67
C ILE A 4 -38.56 0.65 -10.42
N ILE A 5 -39.25 0.76 -9.27
CA ILE A 5 -38.65 1.21 -7.99
C ILE A 5 -37.72 0.12 -7.39
N LEU A 6 -38.03 -1.15 -7.63
CA LEU A 6 -37.24 -2.26 -7.11
C LEU A 6 -35.86 -2.40 -7.82
N ASN A 7 -35.82 -2.06 -9.12
CA ASN A 7 -34.57 -2.11 -9.89
C ASN A 7 -33.61 -0.96 -9.56
N THR A 8 -34.13 0.20 -9.17
CA THR A 8 -33.29 1.37 -8.83
C THR A 8 -32.62 1.19 -7.47
N ALA A 9 -33.28 0.51 -6.53
CA ALA A 9 -32.71 0.21 -5.20
C ALA A 9 -31.58 -0.83 -5.26
N LEU A 10 -31.64 -1.76 -6.22
CA LEU A 10 -30.60 -2.79 -6.39
C LEU A 10 -29.31 -2.24 -7.00
N LEU A 11 -29.40 -1.19 -7.83
CA LEU A 11 -28.22 -0.57 -8.45
C LEU A 11 -27.43 0.35 -7.49
N MET A 12 -28.05 0.87 -6.44
CA MET A 12 -27.38 1.69 -5.43
C MET A 12 -26.58 0.88 -4.39
N GLY A 13 -26.85 -0.42 -4.26
CA GLY A 13 -26.20 -1.29 -3.28
C GLY A 13 -24.78 -1.75 -3.66
N ILE A 14 -24.38 -1.61 -4.94
CA ILE A 14 -23.13 -2.18 -5.43
C ILE A 14 -21.93 -1.26 -5.19
N SER A 15 -22.14 0.02 -4.97
CA SER A 15 -21.05 1.01 -4.83
C SER A 15 -20.34 1.01 -3.49
N TYR A 16 -20.87 0.37 -2.47
CA TYR A 16 -20.30 0.40 -1.11
C TYR A 16 -19.26 -0.67 -0.83
N TYR A 17 -19.17 -1.71 -1.66
CA TYR A 17 -18.28 -2.86 -1.38
C TYR A 17 -16.80 -2.60 -1.70
N THR A 18 -16.49 -1.64 -2.56
CA THR A 18 -15.11 -1.40 -3.02
C THR A 18 -14.24 -0.68 -1.97
N PHE A 19 -14.82 0.19 -1.17
CA PHE A 19 -14.08 0.90 -0.11
C PHE A 19 -13.79 0.01 1.10
N SER A 20 -14.66 -0.96 1.40
CA SER A 20 -14.49 -1.84 2.56
C SER A 20 -13.30 -2.81 2.41
N GLN A 21 -12.89 -3.16 1.19
CA GLN A 21 -11.74 -4.02 0.95
C GLN A 21 -10.42 -3.35 1.35
N CYS A 22 -10.23 -2.07 1.01
CA CYS A 22 -9.03 -1.33 1.39
C CYS A 22 -8.92 -1.17 2.91
N ASP A 23 -10.03 -0.96 3.60
CA ASP A 23 -10.06 -0.86 5.07
C ASP A 23 -9.64 -2.16 5.73
N THR A 24 -10.15 -3.29 5.26
CA THR A 24 -9.77 -4.61 5.76
C THR A 24 -8.28 -4.88 5.56
N ILE A 25 -7.75 -4.57 4.37
CA ILE A 25 -6.32 -4.76 4.06
C ILE A 25 -5.46 -3.85 4.92
N ALA A 26 -5.85 -2.58 5.12
CA ALA A 26 -5.14 -1.67 5.99
C ALA A 26 -5.07 -2.19 7.43
N ASN A 27 -6.17 -2.71 7.97
CA ASN A 27 -6.21 -3.31 9.31
C ASN A 27 -5.32 -4.54 9.43
N LEU A 28 -5.25 -5.37 8.38
CA LEU A 28 -4.34 -6.52 8.35
C LEU A 28 -2.87 -6.08 8.23
N CYS A 29 -2.60 -5.00 7.51
CA CYS A 29 -1.26 -4.47 7.30
C CYS A 29 -0.64 -3.87 8.57
N VAL A 30 -1.46 -3.35 9.49
CA VAL A 30 -1.02 -2.75 10.77
C VAL A 30 -0.17 -3.71 11.59
N LYS A 31 -0.35 -5.03 11.49
CA LYS A 31 0.48 -6.03 12.18
C LYS A 31 1.98 -5.89 11.90
N HIS A 32 2.33 -5.32 10.73
CA HIS A 32 3.72 -5.10 10.34
C HIS A 32 4.33 -3.83 10.94
N ILE A 33 3.50 -2.90 11.42
CA ILE A 33 3.95 -1.74 12.20
C ILE A 33 3.89 -2.12 13.67
N THR A 34 4.99 -2.68 14.16
CA THR A 34 5.08 -3.17 15.54
C THR A 34 5.18 -2.02 16.55
N ASN A 35 5.00 -2.33 17.84
CA ASN A 35 4.97 -1.35 18.94
C ASN A 35 6.23 -0.48 19.07
N ASN A 36 7.32 -0.86 18.41
CA ASN A 36 8.56 -0.06 18.40
C ASN A 36 8.56 1.06 17.36
N TYR A 37 7.53 1.13 16.54
CA TYR A 37 7.35 2.14 15.51
C TYR A 37 6.15 3.03 15.84
N ILE A 38 6.31 4.30 15.60
CA ILE A 38 5.23 5.29 15.67
C ILE A 38 4.68 5.43 14.24
N SER A 39 3.37 5.24 14.07
CA SER A 39 2.73 5.50 12.80
C SER A 39 2.78 6.99 12.46
N ASP A 40 2.98 7.33 11.19
CA ASP A 40 2.84 8.71 10.71
C ASP A 40 1.38 9.21 10.72
N GLY A 41 0.45 8.35 11.08
CA GLY A 41 -0.99 8.64 11.15
C GLY A 41 -1.70 8.63 9.81
N GLN A 42 -0.99 8.34 8.72
CA GLN A 42 -1.55 8.27 7.38
C GLN A 42 -1.67 6.81 6.91
N GLN A 43 -2.69 6.58 6.10
CA GLN A 43 -2.87 5.32 5.38
C GLN A 43 -2.98 5.64 3.90
N TYR A 44 -1.94 5.27 3.17
CA TYR A 44 -1.91 5.45 1.72
C TYR A 44 -2.60 4.26 1.07
N ARG A 45 -3.60 4.53 0.24
CA ARG A 45 -4.44 3.51 -0.40
C ARG A 45 -4.66 3.82 -1.85
N ALA A 46 -4.65 2.79 -2.68
CA ALA A 46 -5.01 2.89 -4.08
C ALA A 46 -5.68 1.60 -4.54
N MET A 47 -6.78 1.74 -5.27
CA MET A 47 -7.41 0.62 -5.97
C MET A 47 -6.71 0.43 -7.31
N LEU A 48 -6.15 -0.76 -7.53
CA LEU A 48 -5.54 -1.16 -8.79
C LEU A 48 -6.47 -2.12 -9.53
N LEU A 49 -6.77 -1.82 -10.78
CA LEU A 49 -7.69 -2.62 -11.60
C LEU A 49 -7.03 -3.89 -12.14
N ASN A 50 -5.71 -3.85 -12.30
CA ASN A 50 -4.92 -4.98 -12.80
C ASN A 50 -3.44 -4.84 -12.37
N ALA A 51 -2.64 -5.86 -12.66
CA ALA A 51 -1.23 -5.90 -12.31
C ALA A 51 -0.32 -4.98 -13.16
N GLU A 52 -0.84 -4.33 -14.19
CA GLU A 52 -0.10 -3.38 -15.01
C GLU A 52 -0.17 -1.96 -14.45
N GLU A 53 -1.15 -1.69 -13.59
CA GLU A 53 -1.28 -0.40 -12.93
C GLU A 53 -0.29 -0.27 -11.77
N THR A 54 0.24 0.94 -11.61
CA THR A 54 1.15 1.31 -10.53
C THR A 54 0.56 2.46 -9.74
N ALA A 55 0.46 2.29 -8.42
CA ALA A 55 0.16 3.39 -7.51
C ALA A 55 1.47 4.07 -7.10
N GLU A 56 1.45 5.40 -6.96
CA GLU A 56 2.56 6.17 -6.45
C GLU A 56 2.17 6.89 -5.16
N PHE A 57 3.04 6.78 -4.16
CA PHE A 57 2.93 7.50 -2.90
C PHE A 57 4.23 8.30 -2.69
N HIS A 58 4.10 9.50 -2.15
CA HIS A 58 5.23 10.39 -1.93
C HIS A 58 5.40 10.66 -0.44
N THR A 59 6.64 10.60 0.03
CA THR A 59 6.98 10.94 1.41
C THR A 59 8.41 11.46 1.50
N THR A 60 8.73 12.08 2.63
CA THR A 60 10.09 12.53 2.95
C THR A 60 10.65 11.65 4.06
N MET A 61 11.82 11.10 3.85
CA MET A 61 12.60 10.40 4.87
C MET A 61 13.59 11.38 5.49
N PHE A 62 13.40 11.68 6.77
CA PHE A 62 14.30 12.56 7.51
C PHE A 62 15.60 11.84 7.90
N ALA A 63 16.69 12.58 7.89
CA ALA A 63 18.00 12.05 8.27
C ALA A 63 17.99 11.40 9.67
N GLU A 64 18.76 10.32 9.83
CA GLU A 64 18.98 9.58 11.09
C GLU A 64 17.71 8.93 11.69
N THR A 65 16.59 8.96 11.00
CA THR A 65 15.34 8.31 11.39
C THR A 65 15.23 6.94 10.73
N ILE A 66 14.78 5.94 11.46
CA ILE A 66 14.51 4.62 10.91
C ILE A 66 13.04 4.54 10.53
N TYR A 67 12.76 4.22 9.28
CA TYR A 67 11.42 4.08 8.74
C TYR A 67 11.12 2.62 8.46
N ARG A 68 9.90 2.21 8.74
CA ARG A 68 9.34 0.95 8.25
C ARG A 68 8.23 1.25 7.26
N PHE A 69 8.38 0.75 6.04
CA PHE A 69 7.32 0.76 5.02
C PHE A 69 6.69 -0.63 5.00
N ALA A 70 5.40 -0.69 5.28
CA ALA A 70 4.61 -1.91 5.17
C ALA A 70 3.65 -1.75 3.99
N ALA A 71 3.76 -2.65 3.02
CA ALA A 71 3.01 -2.60 1.78
C ALA A 71 2.24 -3.91 1.59
N CYS A 72 0.93 -3.83 1.57
CA CYS A 72 0.03 -4.98 1.58
C CYS A 72 -1.02 -4.88 0.50
N SER A 73 -1.42 -6.04 -0.01
CA SER A 73 -2.59 -6.21 -0.85
C SER A 73 -3.16 -7.61 -0.63
N GLY A 74 -4.49 -7.69 -0.51
CA GLY A 74 -5.17 -8.95 -0.24
C GLY A 74 -5.01 -9.45 1.20
N LEU A 75 -5.47 -10.68 1.44
CA LEU A 75 -5.51 -11.28 2.77
C LEU A 75 -4.19 -11.92 3.19
N LYS A 76 -3.30 -12.19 2.23
CA LYS A 76 -1.99 -12.81 2.44
C LYS A 76 -0.87 -11.85 2.07
N ASP A 77 0.24 -11.96 2.77
CA ASP A 77 1.45 -11.23 2.44
C ASP A 77 2.06 -11.74 1.12
N GLY A 78 2.79 -10.88 0.43
CA GLY A 78 3.51 -11.22 -0.79
C GLY A 78 2.75 -10.94 -2.09
N ASN A 79 1.57 -10.34 -2.04
CA ASN A 79 0.79 -9.98 -3.22
C ASN A 79 1.16 -8.62 -3.82
N LEU A 80 1.92 -7.82 -3.13
CA LEU A 80 2.30 -6.48 -3.56
C LEU A 80 3.80 -6.38 -3.78
N ILE A 81 4.17 -5.90 -4.95
CA ILE A 81 5.53 -5.47 -5.26
C ILE A 81 5.60 -3.97 -4.98
N PHE A 82 6.58 -3.54 -4.19
CA PHE A 82 6.83 -2.13 -4.02
C PHE A 82 8.30 -1.77 -4.25
N ARG A 83 8.50 -0.56 -4.74
CA ARG A 83 9.80 0.02 -5.00
C ARG A 83 9.90 1.37 -4.32
N VAL A 84 11.07 1.68 -3.81
CA VAL A 84 11.41 3.00 -3.29
C VAL A 84 12.34 3.65 -4.29
N LEU A 85 11.97 4.82 -4.77
CA LEU A 85 12.70 5.59 -5.77
C LEU A 85 13.10 6.95 -5.19
N ASP A 86 14.20 7.50 -5.67
CA ASP A 86 14.52 8.91 -5.42
C ASP A 86 13.69 9.84 -6.33
N LYS A 87 13.86 11.15 -6.15
CA LYS A 87 13.17 12.16 -6.96
C LYS A 87 13.49 12.09 -8.47
N ASP A 88 14.63 11.52 -8.84
CA ASP A 88 15.06 11.32 -10.22
C ASP A 88 14.63 9.95 -10.77
N ARG A 89 13.80 9.22 -10.01
CA ARG A 89 13.24 7.90 -10.31
C ARG A 89 14.28 6.78 -10.37
N ASN A 90 15.42 6.94 -9.73
CA ASN A 90 16.36 5.84 -9.53
C ASN A 90 15.82 4.90 -8.46
N VAL A 91 15.84 3.59 -8.74
CA VAL A 91 15.36 2.57 -7.78
C VAL A 91 16.39 2.42 -6.66
N LEU A 92 15.99 2.77 -5.45
CA LEU A 92 16.80 2.59 -4.24
C LEU A 92 16.56 1.22 -3.61
N PHE A 93 15.36 0.68 -3.76
CA PHE A 93 14.96 -0.59 -3.18
C PHE A 93 13.78 -1.20 -3.95
N THR A 94 13.73 -2.53 -4.02
CA THR A 94 12.55 -3.29 -4.40
C THR A 94 12.41 -4.54 -3.53
N ASN A 95 11.19 -4.78 -3.02
CA ASN A 95 10.91 -5.99 -2.24
C ASN A 95 10.89 -7.26 -3.11
N GLN A 96 10.81 -7.12 -4.42
CA GLN A 96 10.82 -8.23 -5.36
C GLN A 96 12.08 -9.08 -5.21
N ASN A 97 13.21 -8.47 -4.89
CA ASN A 97 14.48 -9.16 -4.61
C ASN A 97 14.46 -9.95 -3.29
N TYR A 98 13.43 -9.77 -2.47
CA TYR A 98 13.27 -10.36 -1.12
C TYR A 98 11.94 -11.11 -1.00
N ARG A 99 11.55 -11.82 -2.06
CA ARG A 99 10.31 -12.65 -2.12
C ARG A 99 9.04 -11.85 -1.80
N ASN A 100 8.96 -10.61 -2.28
CA ASN A 100 7.86 -9.70 -1.99
C ASN A 100 7.61 -9.51 -0.49
N ALA A 101 8.67 -9.32 0.28
CA ALA A 101 8.57 -9.05 1.71
C ALA A 101 7.54 -7.94 1.96
N PRO A 102 6.60 -8.12 2.91
CA PRO A 102 5.49 -7.18 3.12
C PRO A 102 5.92 -5.89 3.82
N TYR A 103 7.12 -5.83 4.35
CA TYR A 103 7.69 -4.61 4.93
C TYR A 103 9.20 -4.60 4.81
N TRP A 104 9.78 -3.41 4.93
CA TRP A 104 11.23 -3.22 4.98
C TRP A 104 11.58 -2.00 5.83
N ASP A 105 12.73 -2.07 6.49
CA ASP A 105 13.25 -0.98 7.32
C ASP A 105 14.32 -0.21 6.57
N PHE A 106 14.18 1.12 6.59
CA PHE A 106 15.08 2.04 5.92
C PHE A 106 15.67 3.04 6.89
N LYS A 107 16.92 3.37 6.70
CA LYS A 107 17.57 4.50 7.37
C LYS A 107 18.32 5.31 6.34
N SER A 108 18.04 6.61 6.31
CA SER A 108 18.78 7.54 5.47
C SER A 108 19.74 8.37 6.29
N LYS A 109 20.94 8.61 5.74
CA LYS A 109 21.93 9.53 6.35
C LYS A 109 21.59 10.99 6.13
N SER A 110 20.81 11.29 5.09
CA SER A 110 20.36 12.62 4.72
C SER A 110 18.85 12.63 4.55
N THR A 111 18.24 13.80 4.70
CA THR A 111 16.81 13.99 4.41
C THR A 111 16.61 13.91 2.90
N ILE A 112 15.76 12.98 2.45
CA ILE A 112 15.46 12.76 1.03
C ILE A 112 13.96 12.60 0.80
N ASP A 113 13.50 13.12 -0.34
CA ASP A 113 12.17 12.84 -0.84
C ASP A 113 12.20 11.53 -1.63
N VAL A 114 11.24 10.67 -1.37
CA VAL A 114 11.11 9.37 -2.02
C VAL A 114 9.73 9.18 -2.62
N ILE A 115 9.71 8.42 -3.70
CA ILE A 115 8.50 7.94 -4.35
C ILE A 115 8.41 6.45 -4.04
N ILE A 116 7.27 6.00 -3.54
CA ILE A 116 6.98 4.58 -3.36
C ILE A 116 6.00 4.16 -4.44
N GLU A 117 6.46 3.32 -5.36
CA GLU A 117 5.60 2.67 -6.34
C GLU A 117 5.10 1.34 -5.79
N ALA A 118 3.82 1.07 -5.97
CA ALA A 118 3.19 -0.19 -5.58
C ALA A 118 2.42 -0.79 -6.75
N GLN A 119 2.60 -2.07 -6.98
CA GLN A 119 2.05 -2.83 -8.08
C GLN A 119 1.63 -4.22 -7.59
N LEU A 120 0.50 -4.73 -8.09
CA LEU A 120 0.10 -6.11 -7.80
C LEU A 120 1.07 -7.08 -8.48
N ASP A 121 1.42 -8.17 -7.79
CA ASP A 121 2.20 -9.24 -8.42
C ASP A 121 1.29 -10.05 -9.36
N PRO A 122 1.54 -10.05 -10.68
CA PRO A 122 0.70 -10.75 -11.64
C PRO A 122 0.68 -12.27 -11.43
N ASP A 123 1.73 -12.82 -10.84
CA ASP A 123 1.82 -14.27 -10.57
C ASP A 123 1.02 -14.69 -9.34
N ARG A 124 0.74 -13.76 -8.43
CA ARG A 124 0.06 -14.03 -7.16
C ARG A 124 -1.31 -13.39 -7.06
N ASN A 125 -1.56 -12.34 -7.82
CA ASN A 125 -2.83 -11.63 -7.85
C ASN A 125 -3.18 -11.23 -9.30
N PRO A 126 -3.82 -12.12 -10.07
CA PRO A 126 -4.11 -11.87 -11.49
C PRO A 126 -5.28 -10.90 -11.73
N GLY A 127 -5.96 -10.46 -10.69
CA GLY A 127 -7.12 -9.56 -10.78
C GLY A 127 -6.83 -8.15 -10.27
N SER A 128 -7.88 -7.48 -9.84
CA SER A 128 -7.83 -6.18 -9.16
C SER A 128 -7.48 -6.35 -7.68
N GLY A 129 -7.00 -5.29 -7.07
CA GLY A 129 -6.71 -5.30 -5.64
C GLY A 129 -6.46 -3.90 -5.09
N CYS A 130 -6.49 -3.79 -3.79
CA CYS A 130 -6.14 -2.56 -3.09
C CYS A 130 -4.67 -2.62 -2.66
N ALA A 131 -3.89 -1.63 -3.10
CA ALA A 131 -2.56 -1.40 -2.57
C ALA A 131 -2.65 -0.50 -1.33
N VAL A 132 -2.11 -0.96 -0.22
CA VAL A 132 -2.03 -0.22 1.04
C VAL A 132 -0.57 -0.06 1.43
N LEU A 133 -0.18 1.16 1.73
CA LEU A 133 1.13 1.49 2.32
C LEU A 133 0.91 2.13 3.68
N LEU A 134 1.57 1.59 4.68
CA LEU A 134 1.67 2.17 6.02
C LEU A 134 3.12 2.53 6.31
N ILE A 135 3.32 3.66 6.95
CA ILE A 135 4.65 4.16 7.32
C ILE A 135 4.73 4.29 8.83
N GLY A 136 5.70 3.61 9.41
CA GLY A 136 6.10 3.77 10.80
C GLY A 136 7.51 4.31 10.88
N PHE A 137 7.82 5.00 11.94
CA PHE A 137 9.17 5.51 12.20
C PHE A 137 9.56 5.36 13.67
N LYS A 138 10.85 5.30 13.91
CA LYS A 138 11.43 5.40 15.25
C LYS A 138 12.64 6.31 15.24
N GLN A 139 12.73 7.14 16.25
CA GLN A 139 13.94 7.91 16.51
C GLN A 139 14.97 7.01 17.22
N LYS A 140 16.23 7.34 17.06
CA LYS A 140 17.31 6.71 17.80
C LYS A 140 17.17 6.92 19.30
#